data_dee7e9dd9ef2eca1889988c6804c6efb
#
_entry.id   dee7e9dd9ef2eca1889988c6804c6efb
#
_cell.length_a   1.000
_cell.length_b   1.000
_cell.length_c   1.000
_cell.angle_alpha   90.00
_cell.angle_beta   90.00
_cell.angle_gamma   90.00
#
_symmetry.space_group_name_H-M   'P 1'
#
loop_
_entity.id
_entity.type
_entity.pdbx_description
1 polymer ?
#
loop_
_entity_poly.entity_id
_entity_poly.type
_entity_poly.pdbx_seq_one_letter_code
_entity_poly.pdbx_strand_id
1 'polypeptide(L)'
;MWRQAVAALVLIVAAGTALALDYRSIEVPVAILYDSPSQKGKKLYLMRAQTPVEVVVRVEGWFKVRDAEGTMAWVEARNVGQRRTLVVTAPRAEIRQSDRPDAPVVGELDKWVLVDFLEPAAPGWAKVYHRDGITGYVRTTQVWGL
;
A
#
# COMPACT_ATOMS: atom_id res chain seq x y z
N MET A 1 -49.43 -21.95 38.09
CA MET A 1 -49.13 -21.10 36.93
C MET A 1 -47.66 -20.77 37.00
N TRP A 2 -46.85 -21.43 36.20
CA TRP A 2 -45.39 -21.18 36.19
C TRP A 2 -45.07 -20.23 35.02
N ARG A 3 -44.64 -19.02 35.37
CA ARG A 3 -44.15 -18.03 34.40
C ARG A 3 -42.69 -18.33 34.14
N GLN A 4 -42.41 -18.92 33.01
CA GLN A 4 -41.05 -19.04 32.52
C GLN A 4 -40.59 -17.71 31.95
N ALA A 5 -39.67 -17.05 32.62
CA ALA A 5 -38.99 -15.87 32.10
C ALA A 5 -37.89 -16.33 31.14
N VAL A 6 -38.07 -16.15 29.84
CA VAL A 6 -37.03 -16.35 28.82
C VAL A 6 -36.14 -15.12 28.86
N ALA A 7 -34.94 -15.27 29.42
CA ALA A 7 -33.91 -14.25 29.34
C ALA A 7 -33.27 -14.29 27.93
N ALA A 8 -33.60 -13.29 27.12
CA ALA A 8 -32.96 -13.10 25.82
C ALA A 8 -31.53 -12.57 26.04
N LEU A 9 -30.53 -13.41 25.79
CA LEU A 9 -29.11 -13.03 25.78
C LEU A 9 -28.85 -12.22 24.51
N VAL A 10 -28.77 -10.90 24.64
CA VAL A 10 -28.36 -10.03 23.52
C VAL A 10 -26.84 -10.13 23.39
N LEU A 11 -26.38 -10.85 22.36
CA LEU A 11 -24.98 -10.91 21.97
C LEU A 11 -24.62 -9.59 21.26
N ILE A 12 -23.98 -8.67 21.97
CA ILE A 12 -23.40 -7.46 21.36
C ILE A 12 -22.14 -7.89 20.64
N VAL A 13 -22.23 -8.10 19.33
CA VAL A 13 -21.04 -8.25 18.46
C VAL A 13 -20.43 -6.87 18.33
N ALA A 14 -19.37 -6.62 19.08
CA ALA A 14 -18.52 -5.46 18.86
C ALA A 14 -17.81 -5.62 17.50
N ALA A 15 -18.39 -5.01 16.47
CA ALA A 15 -17.71 -4.87 15.18
C ALA A 15 -16.52 -3.92 15.40
N GLY A 16 -15.34 -4.51 15.63
CA GLY A 16 -14.09 -3.75 15.61
C GLY A 16 -13.94 -3.14 14.21
N THR A 17 -13.92 -1.81 14.12
CA THR A 17 -13.59 -1.12 12.89
C THR A 17 -12.13 -1.42 12.58
N ALA A 18 -11.90 -2.33 11.63
CA ALA A 18 -10.56 -2.50 11.06
C ALA A 18 -10.22 -1.17 10.38
N LEU A 19 -9.21 -0.45 10.91
CA LEU A 19 -8.69 0.73 10.26
C LEU A 19 -8.03 0.29 8.96
N ALA A 20 -8.56 0.77 7.82
CA ALA A 20 -7.94 0.55 6.52
C ALA A 20 -6.56 1.20 6.52
N LEU A 21 -5.55 0.49 5.95
CA LEU A 21 -4.22 1.03 5.77
C LEU A 21 -4.27 2.22 4.80
N ASP A 22 -3.54 3.28 5.11
CA ASP A 22 -3.48 4.48 4.28
C ASP A 22 -2.23 4.45 3.40
N TYR A 23 -2.35 3.81 2.26
CA TYR A 23 -1.30 3.78 1.25
C TYR A 23 -1.38 4.99 0.34
N ARG A 24 -0.24 5.62 0.12
CA ARG A 24 -0.04 6.76 -0.75
C ARG A 24 1.27 6.60 -1.51
N SER A 25 1.67 7.59 -2.27
CA SER A 25 2.96 7.59 -2.96
C SER A 25 3.64 8.96 -2.93
N ILE A 26 4.94 8.95 -3.12
CA ILE A 26 5.72 10.18 -3.29
C ILE A 26 5.31 10.85 -4.60
N GLU A 27 4.94 12.13 -4.53
CA GLU A 27 4.44 12.90 -5.67
C GLU A 27 5.53 13.72 -6.36
N VAL A 28 6.50 14.19 -5.60
CA VAL A 28 7.63 14.97 -6.13
C VAL A 28 8.70 14.07 -6.72
N PRO A 29 9.58 14.58 -7.60
CA PRO A 29 10.66 13.77 -8.19
C PRO A 29 11.52 13.06 -7.15
N VAL A 30 11.88 13.73 -6.07
CA VAL A 30 12.64 13.20 -4.94
C VAL A 30 12.16 13.85 -3.66
N ALA A 31 11.81 13.05 -2.66
CA ALA A 31 11.51 13.50 -1.30
C ALA A 31 12.66 13.15 -0.34
N ILE A 32 12.89 14.01 0.63
CA ILE A 32 13.83 13.76 1.73
C ILE A 32 13.02 13.22 2.90
N LEU A 33 13.52 12.15 3.53
CA LEU A 33 12.95 11.57 4.73
C LEU A 33 13.85 11.87 5.94
N TYR A 34 13.20 12.20 7.05
CA TYR A 34 13.84 12.69 8.27
C TYR A 34 13.55 11.79 9.46
N ASP A 35 14.35 11.92 10.51
CA ASP A 35 14.14 11.23 11.79
C ASP A 35 13.04 11.87 12.65
N SER A 36 12.65 13.11 12.33
CA SER A 36 11.65 13.89 13.08
C SER A 36 10.81 14.75 12.13
N PRO A 37 9.63 15.20 12.53
CA PRO A 37 8.75 16.03 11.70
C PRO A 37 9.25 17.50 11.66
N SER A 38 10.45 17.71 11.14
CA SER A 38 11.10 19.00 11.04
C SER A 38 12.19 18.99 9.97
N GLN A 39 12.30 20.06 9.20
CA GLN A 39 13.41 20.26 8.27
C GLN A 39 14.78 20.41 8.96
N LYS A 40 14.78 20.65 10.27
CA LYS A 40 15.98 20.66 11.11
C LYS A 40 16.36 19.27 11.61
N GLY A 41 15.51 18.28 11.39
CA GLY A 41 15.78 16.89 11.71
C GLY A 41 16.93 16.32 10.88
N LYS A 42 17.43 15.18 11.31
CA LYS A 42 18.47 14.46 10.57
C LYS A 42 17.84 13.86 9.30
N LYS A 43 18.47 14.16 8.17
CA LYS A 43 18.12 13.53 6.88
C LYS A 43 18.58 12.09 6.88
N LEU A 44 17.66 11.17 6.67
CA LEU A 44 17.94 9.72 6.71
C LEU A 44 18.23 9.17 5.32
N TYR A 45 17.32 9.41 4.36
CA TYR A 45 17.45 8.93 2.99
C TYR A 45 16.53 9.70 2.04
N LEU A 46 16.69 9.42 0.75
CA LEU A 46 15.88 9.96 -0.34
C LEU A 46 14.90 8.89 -0.84
N MET A 47 13.74 9.36 -1.29
CA MET A 47 12.73 8.50 -1.88
C MET A 47 12.26 9.10 -3.20
N ARG A 48 12.32 8.33 -4.28
CA ARG A 48 11.94 8.81 -5.62
C ARG A 48 10.43 8.90 -5.80
N ALA A 49 9.98 9.64 -6.80
CA ALA A 49 8.59 9.74 -7.20
C ALA A 49 7.94 8.37 -7.37
N GLN A 50 6.66 8.29 -7.03
CA GLN A 50 5.80 7.11 -7.14
C GLN A 50 6.15 5.95 -6.20
N THR A 51 7.15 6.09 -5.33
CA THR A 51 7.41 5.08 -4.29
C THR A 51 6.21 5.00 -3.35
N PRO A 52 5.61 3.81 -3.15
CA PRO A 52 4.49 3.66 -2.23
C PRO A 52 4.95 3.80 -0.78
N VAL A 53 4.11 4.40 0.03
CA VAL A 53 4.29 4.56 1.47
C VAL A 53 2.99 4.32 2.21
N GLU A 54 3.08 3.77 3.42
CA GLU A 54 1.95 3.68 4.34
C GLU A 54 2.04 4.83 5.34
N VAL A 55 1.02 5.68 5.39
CA VAL A 55 0.96 6.78 6.37
C VAL A 55 0.51 6.21 7.71
N VAL A 56 1.40 6.25 8.71
CA VAL A 56 1.15 5.70 10.05
C VAL A 56 0.87 6.75 11.11
N VAL A 57 1.43 7.98 10.96
CA VAL A 57 1.18 9.12 11.84
C VAL A 57 1.03 10.38 11.00
N ARG A 58 0.10 11.23 11.41
CA ARG A 58 -0.12 12.56 10.82
C ARG A 58 0.04 13.62 11.89
N VAL A 59 0.90 14.59 11.61
CA VAL A 59 0.97 15.84 12.35
C VAL A 59 0.89 16.99 11.34
N GLU A 60 0.73 18.21 11.80
CA GLU A 60 0.60 19.35 10.91
C GLU A 60 1.82 19.46 9.97
N GLY A 61 1.55 19.32 8.66
CA GLY A 61 2.56 19.46 7.62
C GLY A 61 3.48 18.25 7.42
N TRP A 62 3.34 17.17 8.20
CA TRP A 62 4.23 16.00 8.17
C TRP A 62 3.47 14.69 8.28
N PHE A 63 4.00 13.68 7.59
CA PHE A 63 3.58 12.28 7.74
C PHE A 63 4.74 11.42 8.22
N LYS A 64 4.51 10.59 9.23
CA LYS A 64 5.38 9.45 9.47
C LYS A 64 4.91 8.31 8.58
N VAL A 65 5.81 7.78 7.78
CA VAL A 65 5.51 6.76 6.78
C VAL A 65 6.35 5.51 7.01
N ARG A 66 5.78 4.38 6.60
CA ARG A 66 6.48 3.09 6.52
C ARG A 66 6.71 2.76 5.05
N ASP A 67 7.90 2.30 4.73
CA ASP A 67 8.23 1.79 3.40
C ASP A 67 8.06 0.27 3.30
N ALA A 68 8.32 -0.29 2.11
CA ALA A 68 8.18 -1.73 1.85
C ALA A 68 9.15 -2.60 2.64
N GLU A 69 10.23 -2.04 3.17
CA GLU A 69 11.20 -2.74 4.02
C GLU A 69 10.85 -2.65 5.52
N GLY A 70 9.77 -1.92 5.85
CA GLY A 70 9.33 -1.71 7.22
C GLY A 70 10.02 -0.54 7.91
N THR A 71 10.89 0.20 7.24
CA THR A 71 11.55 1.38 7.79
C THR A 71 10.56 2.53 7.91
N MET A 72 10.59 3.21 9.04
CA MET A 72 9.74 4.38 9.31
C MET A 72 10.57 5.66 9.37
N ALA A 73 10.03 6.71 8.75
CA ALA A 73 10.64 8.04 8.72
C ALA A 73 9.59 9.11 8.49
N TRP A 74 9.96 10.35 8.63
CA TRP A 74 9.10 11.51 8.43
C TRP A 74 9.34 12.15 7.08
N VAL A 75 8.26 12.52 6.41
CA VAL A 75 8.28 13.22 5.14
C VAL A 75 7.30 14.40 5.18
N GLU A 76 7.63 15.49 4.49
CA GLU A 76 6.70 16.61 4.36
C GLU A 76 5.42 16.14 3.66
N ALA A 77 4.26 16.42 4.27
CA ALA A 77 2.96 15.99 3.75
C ALA A 77 2.70 16.46 2.32
N ARG A 78 3.19 17.65 1.94
CA ARG A 78 3.08 18.22 0.59
C ARG A 78 3.77 17.39 -0.49
N ASN A 79 4.71 16.52 -0.12
CA ASN A 79 5.47 15.67 -1.04
C ASN A 79 4.81 14.31 -1.26
N VAL A 80 3.69 14.04 -0.59
CA VAL A 80 2.96 12.77 -0.64
C VAL A 80 1.60 13.00 -1.29
N GLY A 81 1.35 12.29 -2.38
CA GLY A 81 0.08 12.35 -3.12
C GLY A 81 -0.77 11.10 -2.90
N GLN A 82 -1.99 11.15 -3.43
CA GLN A 82 -2.97 10.06 -3.25
C GLN A 82 -2.90 8.97 -4.32
N ARG A 83 -2.04 9.13 -5.30
CA ARG A 83 -1.86 8.11 -6.35
C ARG A 83 -1.43 6.80 -5.71
N ARG A 84 -2.12 5.73 -6.08
CA ARG A 84 -1.84 4.40 -5.57
C ARG A 84 -0.84 3.71 -6.49
N THR A 85 0.25 3.28 -5.90
CA THR A 85 1.31 2.54 -6.57
C THR A 85 1.66 1.30 -5.76
N LEU A 86 2.29 0.33 -6.41
CA LEU A 86 2.83 -0.86 -5.79
C LEU A 86 4.31 -0.98 -6.13
N VAL A 87 5.06 -1.59 -5.25
CA VAL A 87 6.46 -1.95 -5.49
C VAL A 87 6.61 -3.46 -5.45
N VAL A 88 7.36 -4.01 -6.39
CA VAL A 88 7.68 -5.44 -6.42
C VAL A 88 8.65 -5.75 -5.28
N THR A 89 8.27 -6.68 -4.41
CA THR A 89 9.09 -7.14 -3.27
C THR A 89 9.65 -8.54 -3.46
N ALA A 90 9.04 -9.35 -4.32
CA ALA A 90 9.61 -10.62 -4.75
C ALA A 90 10.85 -10.40 -5.63
N PRO A 91 11.74 -11.37 -5.74
CA PRO A 91 12.89 -11.30 -6.67
C PRO A 91 12.47 -11.00 -8.12
N ARG A 92 11.33 -11.56 -8.52
CA ARG A 92 10.68 -11.32 -9.81
C ARG A 92 9.17 -11.48 -9.66
N ALA A 93 8.41 -10.65 -10.38
CA ALA A 93 6.95 -10.78 -10.50
C ALA A 93 6.56 -10.88 -11.97
N GLU A 94 5.51 -11.63 -12.25
CA GLU A 94 4.94 -11.76 -13.59
C GLU A 94 3.65 -10.96 -13.69
N ILE A 95 3.52 -10.21 -14.79
CA ILE A 95 2.23 -9.62 -15.17
C ILE A 95 1.52 -10.60 -16.08
N ARG A 96 0.31 -11.00 -15.70
CA ARG A 96 -0.54 -11.92 -16.46
C ARG A 96 -1.62 -11.16 -17.21
N GLN A 97 -2.09 -11.71 -18.31
CA GLN A 97 -3.15 -11.12 -19.13
C GLN A 97 -4.49 -11.05 -18.39
N SER A 98 -4.74 -12.01 -17.50
CA SER A 98 -5.91 -12.06 -16.62
C SER A 98 -5.52 -12.56 -15.22
N ASP A 99 -6.41 -12.40 -14.26
CA ASP A 99 -6.23 -12.73 -12.85
C ASP A 99 -6.39 -14.24 -12.56
N ARG A 100 -5.68 -15.05 -13.33
CA ARG A 100 -5.66 -16.51 -13.21
C ARG A 100 -4.23 -17.05 -13.35
N PRO A 101 -3.90 -18.13 -12.61
CA PRO A 101 -2.55 -18.71 -12.64
C PRO A 101 -2.13 -19.25 -14.01
N ASP A 102 -3.10 -19.67 -14.84
CA ASP A 102 -2.89 -20.25 -16.16
C ASP A 102 -2.94 -19.20 -17.31
N ALA A 103 -3.18 -17.94 -16.99
CA ALA A 103 -3.21 -16.89 -17.98
C ALA A 103 -1.81 -16.65 -18.58
N PRO A 104 -1.73 -16.21 -19.85
CA PRO A 104 -0.45 -15.87 -20.48
C PRO A 104 0.29 -14.77 -19.70
N VAL A 105 1.61 -14.88 -19.62
CA VAL A 105 2.49 -13.85 -19.10
C VAL A 105 2.70 -12.78 -20.16
N VAL A 106 2.40 -11.53 -19.85
CA VAL A 106 2.54 -10.38 -20.75
C VAL A 106 3.70 -9.46 -20.38
N GLY A 107 4.32 -9.68 -19.23
CA GLY A 107 5.50 -8.95 -18.79
C GLY A 107 6.10 -9.54 -17.53
N GLU A 108 7.35 -9.18 -17.28
CA GLU A 108 8.08 -9.55 -16.07
C GLU A 108 8.63 -8.29 -15.40
N LEU A 109 8.63 -8.29 -14.08
CA LEU A 109 9.10 -7.18 -13.26
C LEU A 109 10.16 -7.67 -12.29
N ASP A 110 11.27 -6.98 -12.26
CA ASP A 110 12.32 -7.22 -11.27
C ASP A 110 11.94 -6.61 -9.90
N LYS A 111 12.60 -7.06 -8.85
CA LYS A 111 12.46 -6.49 -7.52
C LYS A 111 12.66 -4.97 -7.54
N TRP A 112 11.86 -4.25 -6.77
CA TRP A 112 11.84 -2.79 -6.63
C TRP A 112 11.28 -2.02 -7.82
N VAL A 113 10.78 -2.68 -8.84
CA VAL A 113 10.04 -2.01 -9.92
C VAL A 113 8.71 -1.48 -9.37
N LEU A 114 8.36 -0.27 -9.79
CA LEU A 114 7.12 0.40 -9.44
C LEU A 114 6.08 0.21 -10.53
N VAL A 115 4.84 -0.01 -10.12
CA VAL A 115 3.68 -0.07 -11.01
C VAL A 115 2.52 0.74 -10.42
N ASP A 116 1.65 1.24 -11.27
CA ASP A 116 0.40 1.84 -10.82
C ASP A 116 -0.57 0.73 -10.41
N PHE A 117 -1.22 0.93 -9.29
CA PHE A 117 -2.34 0.11 -8.85
C PHE A 117 -3.63 0.65 -9.46
N LEU A 118 -4.30 -0.14 -10.29
CA LEU A 118 -5.53 0.26 -10.96
C LEU A 118 -6.77 -0.13 -10.15
N GLU A 119 -6.89 -1.39 -9.80
CA GLU A 119 -8.04 -1.93 -9.05
C GLU A 119 -7.72 -3.30 -8.43
N PRO A 120 -8.44 -3.70 -7.38
CA PRO A 120 -8.43 -5.08 -6.92
C PRO A 120 -8.98 -6.00 -8.01
N ALA A 121 -8.55 -7.25 -8.00
CA ALA A 121 -9.02 -8.29 -8.92
C ALA A 121 -9.52 -9.51 -8.13
N ALA A 122 -9.50 -10.70 -8.72
CA ALA A 122 -9.82 -11.94 -8.01
C ALA A 122 -8.95 -12.06 -6.74
N PRO A 123 -9.38 -12.81 -5.71
CA PRO A 123 -8.59 -12.97 -4.48
C PRO A 123 -7.14 -13.36 -4.77
N GLY A 124 -6.21 -12.59 -4.21
CA GLY A 124 -4.77 -12.76 -4.42
C GLY A 124 -4.20 -12.08 -5.67
N TRP A 125 -4.99 -11.27 -6.39
CA TRP A 125 -4.58 -10.57 -7.60
C TRP A 125 -4.89 -9.08 -7.54
N ALA A 126 -4.06 -8.29 -8.23
CA ALA A 126 -4.23 -6.85 -8.41
C ALA A 126 -3.99 -6.46 -9.87
N LYS A 127 -4.84 -5.59 -10.41
CA LYS A 127 -4.64 -5.03 -11.74
C LYS A 127 -3.67 -3.87 -11.65
N VAL A 128 -2.65 -3.88 -12.52
CA VAL A 128 -1.57 -2.91 -12.52
C VAL A 128 -1.27 -2.40 -13.92
N TYR A 129 -0.62 -1.24 -13.96
CA TYR A 129 -0.07 -0.65 -15.17
C TYR A 129 1.41 -0.34 -14.97
N HIS A 130 2.24 -0.78 -15.90
CA HIS A 130 3.65 -0.41 -15.96
C HIS A 130 3.88 0.65 -17.02
N ARG A 131 4.77 1.62 -16.74
CA ARG A 131 5.05 2.77 -17.62
C ARG A 131 5.51 2.40 -19.04
N ASP A 132 5.96 1.16 -19.26
CA ASP A 132 6.29 0.65 -20.60
C ASP A 132 5.04 0.29 -21.42
N GLY A 133 3.84 0.58 -20.92
CA GLY A 133 2.56 0.37 -21.61
C GLY A 133 1.91 -0.98 -21.33
N ILE A 134 2.43 -1.76 -20.36
CA ILE A 134 1.90 -3.07 -20.03
C ILE A 134 0.83 -2.93 -18.95
N THR A 135 -0.38 -3.40 -19.25
CA THR A 135 -1.47 -3.54 -18.28
C THR A 135 -1.75 -5.02 -18.07
N GLY A 136 -1.97 -5.41 -16.82
CA GLY A 136 -2.31 -6.79 -16.50
C GLY A 136 -2.42 -7.02 -15.00
N TYR A 137 -2.20 -8.25 -14.58
CA TYR A 137 -2.48 -8.70 -13.23
C TYR A 137 -1.24 -9.31 -12.58
N VAL A 138 -0.98 -8.91 -11.34
CA VAL A 138 0.11 -9.43 -10.52
C VAL A 138 -0.44 -10.12 -9.28
N ARG A 139 0.32 -11.05 -8.72
CA ARG A 139 -0.02 -11.65 -7.43
C ARG A 139 0.23 -10.66 -6.30
N THR A 140 -0.72 -10.53 -5.40
CA THR A 140 -0.61 -9.63 -4.24
C THR A 140 0.54 -10.01 -3.30
N THR A 141 0.94 -11.28 -3.28
CA THR A 141 2.08 -11.78 -2.50
C THR A 141 3.45 -11.34 -3.04
N GLN A 142 3.52 -10.81 -4.27
CA GLN A 142 4.76 -10.39 -4.92
C GLN A 142 4.98 -8.88 -4.89
N VAL A 143 4.02 -8.13 -4.36
CA VAL A 143 4.02 -6.66 -4.33
C VAL A 143 3.68 -6.15 -2.94
N TRP A 144 4.00 -4.89 -2.70
CA TRP A 144 3.64 -4.17 -1.49
C TRP A 144 2.99 -2.82 -1.82
N GLY A 145 2.00 -2.40 -1.00
CA GLY A 145 1.29 -1.14 -1.16
C GLY A 145 -0.24 -1.28 -1.29
N LEU A 146 -0.76 -2.48 -1.00
CA LEU A 146 -2.18 -2.83 -1.08
C LEU A 146 -2.92 -2.60 0.22
#